data_0fd67bee501a8d403e26a055837be31c
#
_entry.id   0fd67bee501a8d403e26a055837be31c
#
_cell.length_a   1.000
_cell.length_b   1.000
_cell.length_c   1.000
_cell.angle_alpha   90.00
_cell.angle_beta   90.00
_cell.angle_gamma   90.00
#
_symmetry.space_group_name_H-M   'P 1'
#
loop_
_entity.id
_entity.type
_entity.pdbx_description
1 polymer ?
#
loop_
_entity_poly.entity_id
_entity_poly.type
_entity_poly.pdbx_seq_one_letter_code
_entity_poly.pdbx_strand_id
1 'polypeptide(L)'
;KGGRYTEAFNAGECAMMEGSSGSYAAAATAFGDAGNLSVSMAPMYEGYDRHNTLVGGASIYVMKGHGDEEVAAAKAFLDFLRTPEQQMFFTAATGYVPVTNDVMDAIEASGEADDAKYATAAIGIDSMNQPSTEDSRGIRLGFYVQFREVFMEETQKAWNGEQTMQVALDNAKARGDELLRRFEQTYQGVQLP
;
A
#
# COMPACT_ATOMS: atom_id res chain seq x y z
N LYS A 1 -19.87 -2.37 -2.63
CA LYS A 1 -19.54 -1.60 -3.86
C LYS A 1 -18.02 -1.55 -3.96
N GLY A 2 -17.41 -2.48 -4.70
CA GLY A 2 -15.97 -2.60 -4.81
C GLY A 2 -15.32 -1.27 -5.23
N GLY A 3 -14.18 -0.96 -4.63
CA GLY A 3 -13.37 0.20 -4.97
C GLY A 3 -13.81 1.55 -4.41
N ARG A 4 -14.96 1.64 -3.75
CA ARG A 4 -15.50 2.92 -3.23
C ARG A 4 -15.59 3.01 -1.71
N TYR A 5 -14.94 2.11 -0.98
CA TYR A 5 -14.99 2.14 0.49
C TYR A 5 -14.38 3.43 1.06
N THR A 6 -13.32 3.95 0.45
CA THR A 6 -12.69 5.22 0.84
C THR A 6 -13.65 6.40 0.63
N GLU A 7 -14.37 6.42 -0.50
CA GLU A 7 -15.37 7.45 -0.78
C GLU A 7 -16.51 7.38 0.24
N ALA A 8 -17.03 6.18 0.55
CA ALA A 8 -18.08 5.98 1.52
C ALA A 8 -17.66 6.40 2.94
N PHE A 9 -16.42 6.07 3.34
CA PHE A 9 -15.86 6.51 4.60
C PHE A 9 -15.74 8.04 4.65
N ASN A 10 -15.15 8.65 3.64
CA ASN A 10 -14.98 10.10 3.56
C ASN A 10 -16.33 10.87 3.50
N ALA A 11 -17.38 10.23 3.00
CA ALA A 11 -18.74 10.76 3.03
C ALA A 11 -19.49 10.54 4.36
N GLY A 12 -18.86 9.90 5.34
CA GLY A 12 -19.46 9.58 6.63
C GLY A 12 -20.50 8.45 6.60
N GLU A 13 -20.55 7.67 5.51
CA GLU A 13 -21.43 6.50 5.38
C GLU A 13 -20.94 5.29 6.19
N CYS A 14 -19.65 5.25 6.55
CA CYS A 14 -19.02 4.22 7.34
C CYS A 14 -18.29 4.84 8.53
N ALA A 15 -18.44 4.26 9.71
CA ALA A 15 -17.75 4.70 10.93
C ALA A 15 -16.28 4.27 11.00
N MET A 16 -15.91 3.21 10.30
CA MET A 16 -14.56 2.64 10.27
C MET A 16 -14.19 2.18 8.86
N MET A 17 -12.90 2.27 8.56
CA MET A 17 -12.32 1.80 7.32
C MET A 17 -10.97 1.14 7.60
N GLU A 18 -10.70 0.00 7.01
CA GLU A 18 -9.36 -0.56 6.91
C GLU A 18 -8.78 -0.19 5.55
N GLY A 19 -7.53 0.29 5.52
CA GLY A 19 -6.93 0.73 4.28
C GLY A 19 -5.47 1.12 4.39
N SER A 20 -4.94 1.65 3.32
CA SER A 20 -3.58 2.17 3.25
C SER A 20 -3.43 3.47 4.06
N SER A 21 -2.27 3.67 4.69
CA SER A 21 -1.90 4.95 5.30
C SER A 21 -1.97 6.12 4.29
N GLY A 22 -1.72 5.86 3.00
CA GLY A 22 -1.89 6.83 1.92
C GLY A 22 -3.32 7.35 1.72
N SER A 23 -4.32 6.79 2.42
CA SER A 23 -5.69 7.33 2.44
C SER A 23 -5.88 8.43 3.49
N TYR A 24 -4.91 8.66 4.38
CA TYR A 24 -5.04 9.56 5.52
C TYR A 24 -5.35 11.01 5.11
N ALA A 25 -4.58 11.59 4.20
CA ALA A 25 -4.74 12.99 3.83
C ALA A 25 -6.14 13.30 3.26
N ALA A 26 -6.69 12.40 2.45
CA ALA A 26 -8.04 12.53 1.92
C ALA A 26 -9.11 12.42 3.03
N ALA A 27 -8.93 11.49 3.98
CA ALA A 27 -9.83 11.34 5.13
C ALA A 27 -9.75 12.57 6.06
N ALA A 28 -8.55 13.04 6.38
CA ALA A 28 -8.34 14.24 7.21
C ALA A 28 -8.99 15.48 6.57
N THR A 29 -8.89 15.62 5.25
CA THR A 29 -9.57 16.71 4.53
C THR A 29 -11.10 16.59 4.60
N ALA A 30 -11.63 15.37 4.47
CA ALA A 30 -13.08 15.13 4.47
C ALA A 30 -13.72 15.36 5.85
N PHE A 31 -13.04 14.99 6.92
CA PHE A 31 -13.56 15.13 8.29
C PHE A 31 -13.21 16.47 8.95
N GLY A 32 -12.42 17.33 8.29
CA GLY A 32 -11.99 18.62 8.84
C GLY A 32 -10.96 18.46 9.96
N ASP A 33 -11.17 19.12 11.09
CA ASP A 33 -10.24 19.07 12.21
C ASP A 33 -9.90 17.62 12.59
N ALA A 34 -8.61 17.32 12.71
CA ALA A 34 -8.06 15.99 13.00
C ALA A 34 -8.68 15.29 14.25
N GLY A 35 -9.40 16.04 15.11
CA GLY A 35 -10.09 15.51 16.28
C GLY A 35 -11.23 14.51 15.99
N ASN A 36 -11.73 14.44 14.78
CA ASN A 36 -12.80 13.51 14.38
C ASN A 36 -12.29 12.26 13.64
N LEU A 37 -11.01 12.17 13.36
CA LEU A 37 -10.37 11.05 12.70
C LEU A 37 -9.32 10.44 13.62
N SER A 38 -9.42 9.15 13.88
CA SER A 38 -8.42 8.37 14.61
C SER A 38 -7.87 7.26 13.73
N VAL A 39 -6.57 7.05 13.79
CA VAL A 39 -5.88 5.95 13.09
C VAL A 39 -5.26 5.01 14.12
N SER A 40 -5.37 3.73 13.88
CA SER A 40 -4.76 2.70 14.72
C SER A 40 -4.30 1.52 13.84
N MET A 41 -3.49 0.64 14.39
CA MET A 41 -3.23 -0.65 13.74
C MET A 41 -4.55 -1.43 13.56
N ALA A 42 -4.62 -2.24 12.51
CA ALA A 42 -5.75 -3.15 12.30
C ALA A 42 -6.02 -3.99 13.56
N PRO A 43 -7.30 -4.22 13.92
CA PRO A 43 -7.64 -5.00 15.08
C PRO A 43 -7.19 -6.46 14.95
N MET A 44 -6.90 -7.09 16.07
CA MET A 44 -6.49 -8.49 16.14
C MET A 44 -7.50 -9.28 16.99
N TYR A 45 -7.64 -10.57 16.69
CA TYR A 45 -8.35 -11.47 17.58
C TYR A 45 -7.54 -11.71 18.87
N GLU A 46 -8.24 -11.81 19.99
CA GLU A 46 -7.62 -12.15 21.27
C GLU A 46 -6.92 -13.51 21.20
N GLY A 47 -5.69 -13.58 21.70
CA GLY A 47 -4.88 -14.81 21.72
C GLY A 47 -4.09 -15.08 20.41
N TYR A 48 -4.11 -14.18 19.46
CA TYR A 48 -3.29 -14.27 18.25
C TYR A 48 -2.14 -13.25 18.29
N ASP A 49 -0.95 -13.66 17.83
CA ASP A 49 0.19 -12.78 17.70
C ASP A 49 0.01 -11.84 16.50
N ARG A 50 0.46 -10.61 16.67
CA ARG A 50 0.50 -9.63 15.57
C ARG A 50 1.70 -9.91 14.67
N HIS A 51 1.47 -9.93 13.38
CA HIS A 51 2.50 -10.06 12.36
C HIS A 51 2.55 -8.82 11.47
N ASN A 52 3.65 -8.70 10.71
CA ASN A 52 3.88 -7.58 9.82
C ASN A 52 2.80 -7.43 8.75
N THR A 53 2.48 -6.19 8.40
CA THR A 53 1.76 -5.89 7.17
C THR A 53 2.75 -5.74 6.00
N LEU A 54 2.22 -5.87 4.78
CA LEU A 54 3.02 -5.70 3.57
C LEU A 54 3.11 -4.21 3.19
N VAL A 55 4.30 -3.80 2.73
CA VAL A 55 4.44 -2.49 2.12
C VAL A 55 3.74 -2.48 0.76
N GLY A 56 2.88 -1.48 0.57
CA GLY A 56 2.29 -1.17 -0.74
C GLY A 56 2.82 0.15 -1.26
N GLY A 57 2.62 0.43 -2.55
CA GLY A 57 3.00 1.71 -3.12
C GLY A 57 3.54 1.59 -4.53
N ALA A 58 4.35 2.56 -4.94
CA ALA A 58 4.98 2.64 -6.24
C ALA A 58 6.50 2.82 -6.10
N SER A 59 7.22 2.45 -7.13
CA SER A 59 8.67 2.66 -7.23
C SER A 59 9.00 3.49 -8.47
N ILE A 60 10.03 4.32 -8.37
CA ILE A 60 10.56 5.07 -9.50
C ILE A 60 11.74 4.31 -10.06
N TYR A 61 11.75 4.12 -11.38
CA TYR A 61 12.82 3.42 -12.10
C TYR A 61 13.51 4.37 -13.08
N VAL A 62 14.84 4.37 -13.07
CA VAL A 62 15.62 5.05 -14.09
C VAL A 62 15.81 4.10 -15.27
N MET A 63 15.34 4.49 -16.44
CA MET A 63 15.39 3.68 -17.65
C MET A 63 16.83 3.62 -18.21
N LYS A 64 17.20 2.49 -18.80
CA LYS A 64 18.46 2.33 -19.53
C LYS A 64 18.37 2.99 -20.92
N GLY A 65 19.52 3.30 -21.50
CA GLY A 65 19.62 3.83 -22.89
C GLY A 65 19.62 5.34 -22.99
N HIS A 66 19.70 6.05 -21.87
CA HIS A 66 19.87 7.50 -21.79
C HIS A 66 21.34 7.89 -21.62
N GLY A 67 21.67 9.14 -21.96
CA GLY A 67 23.01 9.68 -21.78
C GLY A 67 23.39 9.91 -20.32
N ASP A 68 24.68 9.99 -20.02
CA ASP A 68 25.18 10.15 -18.64
C ASP A 68 24.65 11.42 -17.97
N GLU A 69 24.45 12.50 -18.71
CA GLU A 69 23.91 13.77 -18.19
C GLU A 69 22.44 13.61 -17.78
N GLU A 70 21.63 12.89 -18.55
CA GLU A 70 20.23 12.64 -18.23
C GLU A 70 20.10 11.71 -17.01
N VAL A 71 20.96 10.69 -16.93
CA VAL A 71 21.01 9.80 -15.76
C VAL A 71 21.47 10.56 -14.52
N ALA A 72 22.46 11.45 -14.64
CA ALA A 72 22.91 12.28 -13.51
C ALA A 72 21.81 13.24 -13.04
N ALA A 73 21.05 13.85 -13.97
CA ALA A 73 19.91 14.71 -13.62
C ALA A 73 18.80 13.92 -12.91
N ALA A 74 18.45 12.74 -13.42
CA ALA A 74 17.47 11.85 -12.77
C ALA A 74 17.92 11.45 -11.36
N LYS A 75 19.21 11.12 -11.20
CA LYS A 75 19.78 10.81 -9.88
C LYS A 75 19.69 12.01 -8.93
N ALA A 76 20.06 13.20 -9.36
CA ALA A 76 19.99 14.40 -8.53
C ALA A 76 18.54 14.69 -8.08
N PHE A 77 17.56 14.48 -8.96
CA PHE A 77 16.15 14.61 -8.60
C PHE A 77 15.72 13.56 -7.55
N LEU A 78 16.14 12.30 -7.71
CA LEU A 78 15.82 11.26 -6.74
C LEU A 78 16.51 11.50 -5.37
N ASP A 79 17.75 11.99 -5.38
CA ASP A 79 18.46 12.36 -4.16
C ASP A 79 17.75 13.53 -3.45
N PHE A 80 17.24 14.51 -4.19
CA PHE A 80 16.41 15.61 -3.65
C PHE A 80 15.12 15.06 -3.00
N LEU A 81 14.40 14.18 -3.67
CA LEU A 81 13.16 13.58 -3.12
C LEU A 81 13.40 12.77 -1.84
N ARG A 82 14.61 12.29 -1.63
CA ARG A 82 14.99 11.50 -0.45
C ARG A 82 15.49 12.33 0.72
N THR A 83 15.63 13.64 0.57
CA THR A 83 16.02 14.49 1.70
C THR A 83 14.94 14.45 2.79
N PRO A 84 15.32 14.52 4.08
CA PRO A 84 14.35 14.50 5.17
C PRO A 84 13.24 15.53 5.01
N GLU A 85 13.57 16.75 4.59
CA GLU A 85 12.58 17.81 4.36
C GLU A 85 11.52 17.42 3.32
N GLN A 86 11.93 16.86 2.17
CA GLN A 86 10.99 16.45 1.13
C GLN A 86 10.16 15.24 1.54
N GLN A 87 10.76 14.32 2.27
CA GLN A 87 10.05 13.16 2.81
C GLN A 87 9.03 13.56 3.88
N MET A 88 9.37 14.46 4.79
CA MET A 88 8.44 15.02 5.77
C MET A 88 7.25 15.70 5.07
N PHE A 89 7.52 16.54 4.07
CA PHE A 89 6.48 17.17 3.27
C PHE A 89 5.56 16.14 2.60
N PHE A 90 6.15 15.14 1.96
CA PHE A 90 5.39 14.10 1.26
C PHE A 90 4.54 13.25 2.22
N THR A 91 5.10 12.87 3.37
CA THR A 91 4.38 12.15 4.42
C THR A 91 3.19 12.95 4.94
N ALA A 92 3.40 14.22 5.27
CA ALA A 92 2.35 15.10 5.76
C ALA A 92 1.23 15.32 4.72
N ALA A 93 1.61 15.47 3.45
CA ALA A 93 0.66 15.74 2.37
C ALA A 93 -0.15 14.52 1.91
N THR A 94 0.33 13.30 2.17
CA THR A 94 -0.27 12.09 1.59
C THR A 94 -0.64 11.01 2.61
N GLY A 95 0.08 10.92 3.73
CA GLY A 95 0.04 9.80 4.68
C GLY A 95 0.95 8.63 4.29
N TYR A 96 1.74 8.76 3.21
CA TYR A 96 2.76 7.75 2.88
C TYR A 96 3.86 7.74 3.94
N VAL A 97 4.37 6.56 4.25
CA VAL A 97 5.45 6.41 5.22
C VAL A 97 6.79 6.85 4.61
N PRO A 98 7.69 7.46 5.40
CA PRO A 98 9.04 7.79 4.97
C PRO A 98 9.81 6.55 4.53
N VAL A 99 10.77 6.72 3.61
CA VAL A 99 11.56 5.60 3.07
C VAL A 99 12.93 5.45 3.75
N THR A 100 13.32 6.38 4.62
CA THR A 100 14.59 6.36 5.35
C THR A 100 14.39 6.70 6.83
N ASN A 101 15.24 6.16 7.71
CA ASN A 101 15.11 6.33 9.16
C ASN A 101 15.41 7.77 9.62
N ASP A 102 16.34 8.47 8.96
CA ASP A 102 16.70 9.86 9.26
C ASP A 102 15.52 10.84 9.15
N VAL A 103 14.48 10.47 8.41
CA VAL A 103 13.24 11.25 8.35
C VAL A 103 12.47 11.18 9.66
N MET A 104 12.44 10.02 10.33
CA MET A 104 11.79 9.91 11.64
C MET A 104 12.53 10.71 12.68
N ASP A 105 13.86 10.68 12.65
CA ASP A 105 14.70 11.51 13.53
C ASP A 105 14.44 13.01 13.30
N ALA A 106 14.25 13.41 12.02
CA ALA A 106 13.92 14.79 11.68
C ALA A 106 12.51 15.20 12.15
N ILE A 107 11.53 14.31 12.07
CA ILE A 107 10.18 14.54 12.59
C ILE A 107 10.23 14.73 14.11
N GLU A 108 10.95 13.88 14.83
CA GLU A 108 11.14 14.04 16.29
C GLU A 108 11.83 15.35 16.63
N ALA A 109 12.90 15.69 15.92
CA ALA A 109 13.65 16.93 16.12
C ALA A 109 12.84 18.20 15.82
N SER A 110 11.84 18.13 14.94
CA SER A 110 10.93 19.25 14.63
C SER A 110 9.95 19.55 15.77
N GLY A 111 9.71 18.60 16.67
CA GLY A 111 8.69 18.68 17.71
C GLY A 111 7.25 18.44 17.22
N GLU A 112 7.09 17.97 15.97
CA GLU A 112 5.78 17.70 15.35
C GLU A 112 5.41 16.20 15.36
N ALA A 113 6.16 15.34 16.07
CA ALA A 113 5.96 13.89 16.05
C ALA A 113 4.54 13.47 16.47
N ASP A 114 3.91 14.21 17.37
CA ASP A 114 2.55 13.97 17.86
C ASP A 114 1.46 14.50 16.91
N ASP A 115 1.81 15.28 15.88
CA ASP A 115 0.85 15.71 14.89
C ASP A 115 0.25 14.50 14.17
N ALA A 116 -1.07 14.47 14.01
CA ALA A 116 -1.82 13.33 13.46
C ALA A 116 -1.28 12.85 12.10
N LYS A 117 -0.74 13.76 11.27
CA LYS A 117 -0.12 13.46 9.97
C LYS A 117 1.14 12.57 10.10
N TYR A 118 1.96 12.78 11.15
CA TYR A 118 3.17 12.00 11.40
C TYR A 118 2.90 10.81 12.30
N ALA A 119 2.03 10.93 13.29
CA ALA A 119 1.59 9.82 14.12
C ALA A 119 0.98 8.68 13.30
N THR A 120 0.23 9.00 12.24
CA THR A 120 -0.29 8.00 11.29
C THR A 120 0.82 7.27 10.54
N ALA A 121 1.86 7.98 10.12
CA ALA A 121 3.03 7.35 9.48
C ALA A 121 3.77 6.42 10.44
N ALA A 122 3.94 6.82 11.71
CA ALA A 122 4.53 5.99 12.75
C ALA A 122 3.75 4.68 12.97
N ILE A 123 2.41 4.73 13.00
CA ILE A 123 1.55 3.54 13.06
C ILE A 123 1.79 2.62 11.85
N GLY A 124 1.93 3.19 10.65
CA GLY A 124 2.23 2.43 9.44
C GLY A 124 3.59 1.72 9.51
N ILE A 125 4.62 2.41 9.96
CA ILE A 125 5.97 1.87 10.16
C ILE A 125 5.95 0.75 11.20
N ASP A 126 5.29 0.97 12.33
CA ASP A 126 5.17 0.01 13.42
C ASP A 126 4.44 -1.27 12.96
N SER A 127 3.39 -1.10 12.16
CA SER A 127 2.65 -2.22 11.55
C SER A 127 3.53 -3.06 10.59
N MET A 128 4.41 -2.43 9.81
CA MET A 128 5.33 -3.13 8.91
C MET A 128 6.49 -3.82 9.65
N ASN A 129 6.90 -3.28 10.79
CA ASN A 129 8.04 -3.77 11.58
C ASN A 129 7.66 -4.86 12.59
N GLN A 130 6.40 -5.31 12.64
CA GLN A 130 6.00 -6.45 13.44
C GLN A 130 6.71 -7.74 12.99
N PRO A 131 6.83 -8.77 13.84
CA PRO A 131 7.50 -10.02 13.48
C PRO A 131 6.91 -10.64 12.20
N SER A 132 7.77 -11.02 11.26
CA SER A 132 7.33 -11.65 10.02
C SER A 132 7.33 -13.17 10.12
N THR A 133 6.38 -13.80 9.45
CA THR A 133 6.27 -15.25 9.30
C THR A 133 6.33 -15.64 7.83
N GLU A 134 6.35 -16.93 7.55
CA GLU A 134 6.25 -17.44 6.18
C GLU A 134 4.93 -16.98 5.52
N ASP A 135 3.85 -16.93 6.27
CA ASP A 135 2.53 -16.54 5.77
C ASP A 135 2.34 -15.02 5.65
N SER A 136 3.00 -14.22 6.50
CA SER A 136 2.83 -12.76 6.53
C SER A 136 3.73 -11.98 5.57
N ARG A 137 4.75 -12.61 4.97
CA ARG A 137 5.68 -11.96 4.03
C ARG A 137 5.15 -11.77 2.61
N GLY A 138 3.92 -12.23 2.34
CA GLY A 138 3.29 -12.13 1.04
C GLY A 138 3.72 -13.22 0.05
N ILE A 139 3.08 -13.23 -1.11
CA ILE A 139 3.27 -14.21 -2.18
C ILE A 139 3.86 -13.52 -3.41
N ARG A 140 4.94 -14.07 -3.94
CA ARG A 140 5.47 -13.67 -5.26
C ARG A 140 4.71 -14.44 -6.34
N LEU A 141 3.88 -13.73 -7.08
CA LEU A 141 3.04 -14.30 -8.13
C LEU A 141 3.26 -13.57 -9.45
N GLY A 142 3.54 -14.32 -10.52
CA GLY A 142 3.64 -13.77 -11.86
C GLY A 142 2.32 -13.14 -12.31
N PHE A 143 2.40 -11.99 -12.97
CA PHE A 143 1.21 -11.20 -13.37
C PHE A 143 0.24 -10.90 -12.22
N TYR A 144 0.79 -10.64 -11.03
CA TYR A 144 0.00 -10.40 -9.82
C TYR A 144 -1.05 -9.28 -9.97
N VAL A 145 -0.71 -8.20 -10.65
CA VAL A 145 -1.65 -7.08 -10.86
C VAL A 145 -2.88 -7.55 -11.62
N GLN A 146 -2.68 -8.29 -12.72
CA GLN A 146 -3.78 -8.84 -13.51
C GLN A 146 -4.59 -9.88 -12.71
N PHE A 147 -3.92 -10.69 -11.90
CA PHE A 147 -4.61 -11.63 -11.01
C PHE A 147 -5.49 -10.93 -10.00
N ARG A 148 -5.04 -9.82 -9.41
CA ARG A 148 -5.87 -9.00 -8.49
C ARG A 148 -7.15 -8.51 -9.17
N GLU A 149 -7.06 -8.05 -10.41
CA GLU A 149 -8.24 -7.62 -11.19
C GLU A 149 -9.22 -8.76 -11.38
N VAL A 150 -8.73 -9.93 -11.80
CA VAL A 150 -9.54 -11.14 -11.94
C VAL A 150 -10.25 -11.51 -10.63
N PHE A 151 -9.51 -11.49 -9.52
CA PHE A 151 -10.07 -11.81 -8.21
C PHE A 151 -11.15 -10.82 -7.80
N MET A 152 -10.92 -9.52 -8.00
CA MET A 152 -11.91 -8.48 -7.68
C MET A 152 -13.17 -8.60 -8.55
N GLU A 153 -13.03 -8.86 -9.85
CA GLU A 153 -14.16 -9.05 -10.74
C GLU A 153 -15.05 -10.22 -10.32
N GLU A 154 -14.45 -11.38 -10.05
CA GLU A 154 -15.21 -12.58 -9.69
C GLU A 154 -15.87 -12.45 -8.31
N THR A 155 -15.17 -11.92 -7.33
CA THR A 155 -15.74 -11.70 -5.99
C THR A 155 -16.85 -10.63 -6.02
N GLN A 156 -16.70 -9.58 -6.86
CA GLN A 156 -17.75 -8.57 -7.01
C GLN A 156 -19.05 -9.17 -7.56
N LYS A 157 -18.99 -10.11 -8.50
CA LYS A 157 -20.17 -10.83 -8.99
C LYS A 157 -20.86 -11.61 -7.87
N ALA A 158 -20.08 -12.23 -6.98
CA ALA A 158 -20.65 -12.94 -5.83
C ALA A 158 -21.34 -11.98 -4.85
N TRP A 159 -20.76 -10.82 -4.57
CA TRP A 159 -21.38 -9.80 -3.73
C TRP A 159 -22.62 -9.16 -4.35
N ASN A 160 -22.68 -9.09 -5.67
CA ASN A 160 -23.87 -8.65 -6.40
C ASN A 160 -24.99 -9.73 -6.44
N GLY A 161 -24.70 -10.96 -5.97
CA GLY A 161 -25.66 -12.08 -6.02
C GLY A 161 -25.76 -12.77 -7.39
N GLU A 162 -24.83 -12.51 -8.31
CA GLU A 162 -24.80 -13.10 -9.65
C GLU A 162 -24.26 -14.54 -9.64
N GLN A 163 -23.48 -14.90 -8.64
CA GLN A 163 -22.91 -16.23 -8.44
C GLN A 163 -22.61 -16.48 -6.97
N THR A 164 -22.32 -17.73 -6.58
CA THR A 164 -21.86 -18.04 -5.22
C THR A 164 -20.39 -17.65 -5.05
N MET A 165 -19.94 -17.41 -3.80
CA MET A 165 -18.54 -17.13 -3.52
C MET A 165 -17.63 -18.30 -3.94
N GLN A 166 -18.07 -19.55 -3.78
CA GLN A 166 -17.31 -20.72 -4.24
C GLN A 166 -17.08 -20.69 -5.74
N VAL A 167 -18.12 -20.40 -6.54
CA VAL A 167 -17.99 -20.25 -8.00
C VAL A 167 -17.06 -19.10 -8.36
N ALA A 168 -17.12 -17.98 -7.63
CA ALA A 168 -16.23 -16.84 -7.83
C ALA A 168 -14.76 -17.23 -7.62
N LEU A 169 -14.46 -17.96 -6.55
CA LEU A 169 -13.10 -18.41 -6.24
C LEU A 169 -12.60 -19.45 -7.25
N ASP A 170 -13.45 -20.38 -7.68
CA ASP A 170 -13.11 -21.37 -8.71
C ASP A 170 -12.79 -20.70 -10.06
N ASN A 171 -13.59 -19.72 -10.45
CA ASN A 171 -13.35 -18.93 -11.65
C ASN A 171 -12.07 -18.10 -11.55
N ALA A 172 -11.86 -17.43 -10.41
CA ALA A 172 -10.65 -16.66 -10.18
C ALA A 172 -9.39 -17.54 -10.24
N LYS A 173 -9.46 -18.75 -9.67
CA LYS A 173 -8.38 -19.73 -9.77
C LYS A 173 -8.11 -20.14 -11.21
N ALA A 174 -9.14 -20.51 -11.97
CA ALA A 174 -8.97 -20.96 -13.35
C ALA A 174 -8.37 -19.87 -14.26
N ARG A 175 -8.85 -18.64 -14.13
CA ARG A 175 -8.29 -17.47 -14.84
C ARG A 175 -6.87 -17.14 -14.38
N GLY A 176 -6.58 -17.28 -13.08
CA GLY A 176 -5.26 -17.10 -12.50
C GLY A 176 -4.25 -18.12 -13.01
N ASP A 177 -4.63 -19.41 -13.08
CA ASP A 177 -3.79 -20.48 -13.64
C ASP A 177 -3.43 -20.18 -15.11
N GLU A 178 -4.32 -19.56 -15.88
CA GLU A 178 -4.03 -19.15 -17.27
C GLU A 178 -3.01 -17.99 -17.30
N LEU A 179 -3.16 -16.99 -16.42
CA LEU A 179 -2.19 -15.90 -16.28
C LEU A 179 -0.79 -16.43 -15.92
N LEU A 180 -0.70 -17.39 -15.02
CA LEU A 180 0.57 -18.02 -14.63
C LEU A 180 1.22 -18.80 -15.79
N ARG A 181 0.44 -19.55 -16.56
CA ARG A 181 0.95 -20.23 -17.77
C ARG A 181 1.51 -19.24 -18.79
N ARG A 182 0.81 -18.11 -19.00
CA ARG A 182 1.29 -17.04 -19.88
C ARG A 182 2.55 -16.38 -19.33
N PHE A 183 2.64 -16.16 -18.02
CA PHE A 183 3.86 -15.66 -17.39
C PHE A 183 5.03 -16.60 -17.59
N GLU A 184 4.86 -17.88 -17.34
CA GLU A 184 5.88 -18.91 -17.56
C GLU A 184 6.37 -18.92 -19.01
N GLN A 185 5.47 -18.88 -19.99
CA GLN A 185 5.82 -18.83 -21.41
C GLN A 185 6.58 -17.55 -21.78
N THR A 186 6.16 -16.39 -21.22
CA THR A 186 6.79 -15.10 -21.52
C THR A 186 8.21 -15.00 -20.97
N TYR A 187 8.46 -15.60 -19.81
CA TYR A 187 9.74 -15.52 -19.10
C TYR A 187 10.52 -16.84 -19.10
N GLN A 188 10.22 -17.75 -20.01
CA GLN A 188 10.93 -19.02 -20.15
C GLN A 188 12.42 -18.77 -20.40
N GLY A 189 13.29 -19.35 -19.58
CA GLY A 189 14.74 -19.19 -19.66
C GLY A 189 15.27 -17.85 -19.12
N VAL A 190 14.43 -17.00 -18.56
CA VAL A 190 14.84 -15.76 -17.89
C VAL A 190 15.03 -16.04 -16.40
N GLN A 191 16.17 -15.67 -15.85
CA GLN A 191 16.38 -15.69 -14.41
C GLN A 191 15.62 -14.52 -13.80
N LEU A 192 14.58 -14.82 -13.05
CA LEU A 192 13.81 -13.82 -12.30
C LEU A 192 14.55 -13.45 -11.00
N PRO A 193 14.43 -12.20 -10.52
CA PRO A 193 15.09 -11.71 -9.30
C PRO A 193 14.58 -12.38 -8.02
#